data_ff832bbf01ecf765477b1f14aa2c0ece
#
_entry.id   ff832bbf01ecf765477b1f14aa2c0ece
#
_cell.length_a   1.000
_cell.length_b   1.000
_cell.length_c   1.000
_cell.angle_alpha   90.00
_cell.angle_beta   90.00
_cell.angle_gamma   90.00
#
_symmetry.space_group_name_H-M   'P 1'
#
loop_
_entity.id
_entity.type
_entity.pdbx_description
1 polymer ?
#
loop_
_entity_poly.entity_id
_entity_poly.type
_entity_poly.pdbx_seq_one_letter_code
_entity_poly.pdbx_strand_id
1 'polypeptide(L)'
;MKQILAYTLVAGFLLLLGACEKNGEYGNYPGGEPNDIIGILDVRPIYKGQDITLTQEILYGATKLAAVVISDHTEGNLPEGLLVVQDNRRMNFIRGISIDIGAAAAKYHPGDSVVIDIVGGTLTRKNGILVIAGLSDSKVTSAGKGIVGINAINTSLLKTNPNDYESSLIILNKSGFNPAPQEGEVLSGSKVINDGFGDIALYTDPGTSYANQEPYGLAAYVGIPFRGANESLQIRTREKDDIINMGSSAQDLVISGFMADPRGGDGGHEYVQLFATKDIDFATTPFSIVVCGNAGTNITATPLDAGWATGGQRTIKWNITSGSVLKGNFFYLGFQGGKINGSAGVYSFPPETNRIVKTFLTSGTNPNRGDGGLVRNSTFGTSGPFANSGNASGVALFKGITVTETTVPHDVLFVATGGTTGIYDPGRSPVLGYRICNNDWYSMYSVIINPENYKPEIVPYLYYRSPGNTNYMPYAVNSKYPTASTDAGLFNMMGGVYNVTLGKWTTARKQVVVEMVQATATIDSLEKHEAVTRLEY
;
A
#
# COMPACT_ATOMS: atom_id res chain seq x y z
N MET A 1 22.49 -13.38 -70.48
CA MET A 1 22.34 -13.32 -69.00
C MET A 1 21.69 -12.03 -68.50
N LYS A 2 22.09 -10.82 -68.94
CA LYS A 2 21.50 -9.56 -68.44
C LYS A 2 20.00 -9.37 -68.78
N GLN A 3 19.49 -9.88 -69.92
CA GLN A 3 18.10 -9.77 -70.28
C GLN A 3 17.18 -10.77 -69.52
N ILE A 4 17.70 -11.96 -69.20
CA ILE A 4 16.94 -12.96 -68.40
C ILE A 4 16.79 -12.45 -66.96
N LEU A 5 17.81 -11.80 -66.41
CA LEU A 5 17.74 -11.24 -65.06
C LEU A 5 16.75 -10.04 -64.95
N ALA A 6 16.61 -9.26 -66.02
CA ALA A 6 15.63 -8.17 -66.08
C ALA A 6 14.18 -8.69 -66.14
N TYR A 7 13.92 -9.76 -66.88
CA TYR A 7 12.58 -10.36 -66.95
C TYR A 7 12.19 -11.07 -65.65
N THR A 8 13.12 -11.70 -64.95
CA THR A 8 12.87 -12.29 -63.63
C THR A 8 12.62 -11.24 -62.56
N LEU A 9 13.29 -10.10 -62.61
CA LEU A 9 13.05 -8.98 -61.70
C LEU A 9 11.69 -8.31 -61.95
N VAL A 10 11.30 -8.11 -63.23
CA VAL A 10 9.98 -7.54 -63.56
C VAL A 10 8.86 -8.52 -63.24
N ALA A 11 9.02 -9.82 -63.48
CA ALA A 11 8.04 -10.81 -63.09
C ALA A 11 7.91 -10.95 -61.57
N GLY A 12 9.02 -10.82 -60.80
CA GLY A 12 9.01 -10.80 -59.34
C GLY A 12 8.32 -9.55 -58.80
N PHE A 13 8.47 -8.40 -59.43
CA PHE A 13 7.82 -7.14 -59.02
C PHE A 13 6.31 -7.15 -59.34
N LEU A 14 5.91 -7.77 -60.46
CA LEU A 14 4.49 -7.97 -60.81
C LEU A 14 3.80 -8.97 -59.88
N LEU A 15 4.50 -9.99 -59.40
CA LEU A 15 3.95 -10.93 -58.41
C LEU A 15 3.82 -10.28 -57.02
N LEU A 16 4.65 -9.30 -56.67
CA LEU A 16 4.52 -8.53 -55.44
C LEU A 16 3.37 -7.51 -55.47
N LEU A 17 3.02 -6.99 -56.63
CA LEU A 17 1.86 -6.11 -56.79
C LEU A 17 0.54 -6.87 -56.78
N GLY A 18 0.52 -8.14 -57.19
CA GLY A 18 -0.69 -8.99 -57.09
C GLY A 18 -0.96 -9.56 -55.70
N ALA A 19 0.04 -9.51 -54.80
CA ALA A 19 -0.13 -9.99 -53.42
C ALA A 19 -0.86 -8.98 -52.49
N CYS A 20 -1.12 -7.77 -52.97
CA CYS A 20 -1.87 -6.75 -52.23
C CYS A 20 -3.33 -6.59 -52.65
N GLU A 21 -3.77 -7.28 -53.67
CA GLU A 21 -5.21 -7.47 -53.91
C GLU A 21 -5.71 -8.60 -53.02
N LYS A 22 -5.93 -8.32 -51.74
CA LYS A 22 -6.91 -9.05 -50.97
C LYS A 22 -8.27 -8.75 -51.60
N ASN A 23 -8.61 -9.50 -52.62
CA ASN A 23 -9.98 -9.58 -53.04
C ASN A 23 -10.82 -9.95 -51.82
N GLY A 24 -11.65 -9.04 -51.42
CA GLY A 24 -12.56 -9.13 -50.31
C GLY A 24 -13.65 -10.19 -50.50
N GLU A 25 -13.25 -11.41 -50.57
CA GLU A 25 -14.07 -12.52 -50.12
C GLU A 25 -13.56 -13.00 -48.73
N TYR A 26 -13.22 -12.11 -47.86
CA TYR A 26 -13.69 -12.30 -46.49
C TYR A 26 -15.20 -12.14 -46.63
N GLY A 27 -15.90 -13.28 -46.72
CA GLY A 27 -17.34 -13.28 -46.55
C GLY A 27 -17.62 -12.35 -45.42
N ASN A 28 -18.60 -11.47 -45.56
CA ASN A 28 -19.03 -10.58 -44.51
C ASN A 28 -18.87 -11.31 -43.18
N TYR A 29 -17.78 -11.05 -42.46
CA TYR A 29 -17.83 -11.26 -41.03
C TYR A 29 -18.99 -10.33 -40.65
N PRO A 30 -20.15 -10.86 -40.31
CA PRO A 30 -21.17 -10.00 -39.72
C PRO A 30 -20.44 -9.38 -38.55
N GLY A 31 -20.11 -8.10 -38.65
CA GLY A 31 -19.44 -7.37 -37.60
C GLY A 31 -20.20 -7.76 -36.37
N GLY A 32 -19.49 -8.37 -35.38
CA GLY A 32 -20.18 -8.90 -34.21
C GLY A 32 -21.15 -7.85 -33.71
N GLU A 33 -22.33 -8.23 -33.28
CA GLU A 33 -23.30 -7.26 -32.80
C GLU A 33 -22.58 -6.32 -31.82
N PRO A 34 -22.71 -5.01 -31.97
CA PRO A 34 -22.07 -4.06 -31.07
C PRO A 34 -22.38 -4.47 -29.63
N ASN A 35 -21.38 -4.53 -28.76
CA ASN A 35 -21.64 -4.81 -27.36
C ASN A 35 -22.58 -3.73 -26.84
N ASP A 36 -23.75 -4.13 -26.41
CA ASP A 36 -24.81 -3.21 -25.92
C ASP A 36 -24.39 -2.45 -24.64
N ILE A 37 -23.31 -2.90 -24.00
CA ILE A 37 -22.80 -2.36 -22.73
C ILE A 37 -21.47 -1.64 -22.93
N ILE A 38 -21.43 -0.37 -22.52
CA ILE A 38 -20.22 0.46 -22.44
C ILE A 38 -19.71 0.54 -21.00
N GLY A 39 -18.39 0.64 -20.82
CA GLY A 39 -17.77 0.87 -19.52
C GLY A 39 -17.83 2.34 -19.09
N ILE A 40 -17.86 2.57 -17.78
CA ILE A 40 -17.85 3.94 -17.22
C ILE A 40 -16.56 4.66 -17.63
N LEU A 41 -15.42 3.96 -17.71
CA LEU A 41 -14.15 4.52 -18.18
C LEU A 41 -14.27 5.11 -19.60
N ASP A 42 -15.11 4.54 -20.46
CA ASP A 42 -15.30 5.00 -21.83
C ASP A 42 -16.37 6.11 -21.93
N VAL A 43 -17.35 6.13 -21.02
CA VAL A 43 -18.41 7.17 -20.99
C VAL A 43 -17.88 8.49 -20.45
N ARG A 44 -17.13 8.48 -19.34
CA ARG A 44 -16.67 9.72 -18.69
C ARG A 44 -15.89 10.66 -19.63
N PRO A 45 -14.97 10.20 -20.50
CA PRO A 45 -14.21 11.05 -21.40
C PRO A 45 -15.05 11.70 -22.53
N ILE A 46 -16.29 11.28 -22.73
CA ILE A 46 -17.22 11.90 -23.70
C ILE A 46 -17.52 13.35 -23.28
N TYR A 47 -17.57 13.61 -21.96
CA TYR A 47 -17.74 14.96 -21.45
C TYR A 47 -16.48 15.82 -21.69
N LYS A 48 -16.61 16.87 -22.48
CA LYS A 48 -15.53 17.82 -22.83
C LYS A 48 -15.78 19.21 -22.28
N GLY A 49 -16.55 19.35 -21.20
CA GLY A 49 -16.88 20.64 -20.60
C GLY A 49 -18.19 21.25 -21.07
N GLN A 50 -18.91 20.55 -21.92
CA GLN A 50 -20.24 20.94 -22.41
C GLN A 50 -21.20 19.77 -22.27
N ASP A 51 -22.47 20.10 -22.03
CA ASP A 51 -23.54 19.13 -21.95
C ASP A 51 -23.68 18.38 -23.27
N ILE A 52 -23.82 17.06 -23.18
CA ILE A 52 -23.96 16.22 -24.37
C ILE A 52 -25.05 15.18 -24.17
N THR A 53 -26.00 15.11 -25.08
CA THR A 53 -27.01 14.05 -25.09
C THR A 53 -26.39 12.76 -25.61
N LEU A 54 -26.52 11.70 -24.82
CA LEU A 54 -25.97 10.39 -25.13
C LEU A 54 -26.85 9.70 -26.18
N THR A 55 -26.26 9.46 -27.34
CA THR A 55 -26.87 8.69 -28.43
C THR A 55 -26.10 7.39 -28.63
N GLN A 56 -26.70 6.42 -29.24
CA GLN A 56 -26.03 5.16 -29.57
C GLN A 56 -24.75 5.38 -30.38
N GLU A 57 -24.74 6.37 -31.27
CA GLU A 57 -23.55 6.73 -32.06
C GLU A 57 -22.41 7.25 -31.15
N ILE A 58 -22.71 8.17 -30.24
CA ILE A 58 -21.76 8.74 -29.30
C ILE A 58 -21.23 7.65 -28.34
N LEU A 59 -22.05 6.66 -28.04
CA LEU A 59 -21.71 5.51 -27.20
C LEU A 59 -21.07 4.36 -28.00
N TYR A 60 -20.59 4.62 -29.21
CA TYR A 60 -19.89 3.64 -30.05
C TYR A 60 -20.73 2.36 -30.35
N GLY A 61 -22.03 2.51 -30.47
CA GLY A 61 -22.97 1.44 -30.71
C GLY A 61 -23.62 0.84 -29.46
N ALA A 62 -23.12 1.13 -28.28
CA ALA A 62 -23.71 0.70 -27.02
C ALA A 62 -24.93 1.55 -26.63
N THR A 63 -25.74 1.02 -25.73
CA THR A 63 -26.93 1.71 -25.22
C THR A 63 -27.01 1.71 -23.70
N LYS A 64 -26.24 0.85 -23.03
CA LYS A 64 -26.39 0.57 -21.61
C LYS A 64 -25.07 0.63 -20.85
N LEU A 65 -25.16 0.98 -19.57
CA LEU A 65 -24.14 0.71 -18.56
C LEU A 65 -24.54 -0.52 -17.74
N ALA A 66 -23.58 -1.35 -17.39
CA ALA A 66 -23.76 -2.36 -16.36
C ALA A 66 -22.76 -2.10 -15.24
N ALA A 67 -23.26 -1.88 -14.04
CA ALA A 67 -22.46 -1.40 -12.92
C ALA A 67 -23.01 -1.91 -11.57
N VAL A 68 -22.27 -1.66 -10.51
CA VAL A 68 -22.70 -1.96 -9.13
C VAL A 68 -22.96 -0.66 -8.39
N VAL A 69 -24.07 -0.60 -7.69
CA VAL A 69 -24.46 0.53 -6.85
C VAL A 69 -23.52 0.63 -5.65
N ILE A 70 -23.06 1.84 -5.37
CA ILE A 70 -22.23 2.16 -4.22
C ILE A 70 -22.86 3.23 -3.31
N SER A 71 -23.89 3.94 -3.79
CA SER A 71 -24.62 4.90 -2.96
C SER A 71 -25.53 4.20 -1.96
N ASP A 72 -25.59 4.79 -0.75
CA ASP A 72 -26.57 4.49 0.27
C ASP A 72 -27.20 5.81 0.73
N HIS A 73 -28.50 5.92 0.62
CA HIS A 73 -29.25 7.11 1.03
C HIS A 73 -29.90 6.99 2.40
N THR A 74 -29.70 5.84 3.07
CA THR A 74 -30.37 5.54 4.37
C THR A 74 -29.99 6.55 5.44
N GLU A 75 -28.72 6.94 5.51
CA GLU A 75 -28.21 7.85 6.53
C GLU A 75 -28.28 9.34 6.09
N GLY A 76 -28.64 9.63 4.84
CA GLY A 76 -28.90 10.97 4.36
C GLY A 76 -27.68 11.83 4.03
N ASN A 77 -26.48 11.26 3.91
CA ASN A 77 -25.27 12.06 3.64
C ASN A 77 -24.93 12.25 2.16
N LEU A 78 -25.46 11.42 1.27
CA LEU A 78 -25.17 11.53 -0.15
C LEU A 78 -26.07 12.55 -0.83
N PRO A 79 -25.63 13.15 -1.96
CA PRO A 79 -26.46 14.09 -2.70
C PRO A 79 -27.78 13.44 -3.13
N GLU A 80 -28.88 14.10 -2.79
CA GLU A 80 -30.24 13.59 -3.05
C GLU A 80 -30.46 13.37 -4.55
N GLY A 81 -31.12 12.27 -4.89
CA GLY A 81 -31.52 11.94 -6.26
C GLY A 81 -30.40 11.32 -7.11
N LEU A 82 -29.19 11.17 -6.59
CA LEU A 82 -28.09 10.58 -7.33
C LEU A 82 -27.92 9.10 -6.98
N LEU A 83 -28.18 8.24 -7.94
CA LEU A 83 -27.75 6.83 -7.92
C LEU A 83 -26.28 6.80 -8.34
N VAL A 84 -25.38 6.48 -7.42
CA VAL A 84 -23.94 6.39 -7.72
C VAL A 84 -23.57 4.95 -7.97
N VAL A 85 -22.99 4.71 -9.14
CA VAL A 85 -22.61 3.37 -9.59
C VAL A 85 -21.15 3.33 -10.02
N GLN A 86 -20.54 2.14 -9.92
CA GLN A 86 -19.17 1.94 -10.38
C GLN A 86 -19.02 0.62 -11.12
N ASP A 87 -18.00 0.56 -11.99
CA ASP A 87 -17.56 -0.68 -12.64
C ASP A 87 -16.02 -0.78 -12.68
N ASN A 88 -15.53 -1.97 -13.01
CA ASN A 88 -14.11 -2.24 -13.27
C ASN A 88 -13.91 -2.99 -14.60
N ARG A 89 -14.87 -2.88 -15.52
CA ARG A 89 -14.90 -3.66 -16.77
C ARG A 89 -13.72 -3.38 -17.69
N ARG A 90 -13.19 -2.16 -17.63
CA ARG A 90 -12.05 -1.78 -18.46
C ARG A 90 -10.78 -1.79 -17.62
N MET A 91 -9.86 -2.66 -18.00
CA MET A 91 -8.49 -2.75 -17.45
C MET A 91 -8.44 -2.96 -15.92
N ASN A 92 -9.51 -3.49 -15.31
CA ASN A 92 -9.67 -3.61 -13.85
C ASN A 92 -9.58 -2.27 -13.07
N PHE A 93 -9.71 -1.12 -13.75
CA PHE A 93 -9.79 0.16 -13.07
C PHE A 93 -11.21 0.42 -12.58
N ILE A 94 -11.36 0.62 -11.28
CA ILE A 94 -12.64 1.03 -10.70
C ILE A 94 -12.91 2.48 -11.10
N ARG A 95 -14.03 2.70 -11.78
CA ARG A 95 -14.53 4.02 -12.17
C ARG A 95 -15.99 4.15 -11.79
N GLY A 96 -16.38 5.33 -11.35
CA GLY A 96 -17.74 5.61 -10.95
C GLY A 96 -18.37 6.72 -11.77
N ILE A 97 -19.70 6.76 -11.77
CA ILE A 97 -20.50 7.83 -12.34
C ILE A 97 -21.79 7.98 -11.53
N SER A 98 -22.29 9.20 -11.46
CA SER A 98 -23.58 9.51 -10.83
C SER A 98 -24.68 9.55 -11.89
N ILE A 99 -25.82 8.96 -11.58
CA ILE A 99 -27.02 8.95 -12.43
C ILE A 99 -28.13 9.69 -11.68
N ASP A 100 -28.64 10.76 -12.26
CA ASP A 100 -29.74 11.53 -11.66
C ASP A 100 -31.08 10.91 -12.07
N ILE A 101 -31.68 10.18 -11.12
CA ILE A 101 -33.00 9.56 -11.26
C ILE A 101 -33.99 10.06 -10.20
N GLY A 102 -33.66 11.15 -9.52
CA GLY A 102 -34.48 11.75 -8.47
C GLY A 102 -34.67 10.84 -7.26
N ALA A 103 -35.76 11.01 -6.54
CA ALA A 103 -36.04 10.28 -5.29
C ALA A 103 -35.97 8.74 -5.44
N ALA A 104 -36.06 8.21 -6.65
CA ALA A 104 -35.96 6.78 -6.88
C ALA A 104 -34.55 6.22 -6.57
N ALA A 105 -33.52 7.06 -6.52
CA ALA A 105 -32.17 6.63 -6.16
C ALA A 105 -32.10 5.95 -4.79
N ALA A 106 -32.96 6.34 -3.85
CA ALA A 106 -33.04 5.76 -2.51
C ALA A 106 -33.58 4.31 -2.45
N LYS A 107 -34.08 3.78 -3.56
CA LYS A 107 -34.53 2.36 -3.63
C LYS A 107 -33.38 1.39 -3.81
N TYR A 108 -32.23 1.88 -4.25
CA TYR A 108 -31.05 1.08 -4.57
C TYR A 108 -30.05 1.14 -3.44
N HIS A 109 -29.43 -0.01 -3.14
CA HIS A 109 -28.51 -0.15 -2.04
C HIS A 109 -27.13 -0.62 -2.52
N PRO A 110 -26.08 -0.41 -1.75
CA PRO A 110 -24.75 -0.92 -2.09
C PRO A 110 -24.80 -2.41 -2.44
N GLY A 111 -24.08 -2.78 -3.49
CA GLY A 111 -24.04 -4.14 -3.99
C GLY A 111 -25.14 -4.51 -4.97
N ASP A 112 -26.17 -3.68 -5.17
CA ASP A 112 -27.12 -3.94 -6.25
C ASP A 112 -26.40 -3.85 -7.60
N SER A 113 -26.44 -4.93 -8.37
CA SER A 113 -26.00 -4.93 -9.76
C SER A 113 -27.13 -4.40 -10.64
N VAL A 114 -26.82 -3.42 -11.47
CA VAL A 114 -27.81 -2.75 -12.31
C VAL A 114 -27.35 -2.63 -13.76
N VAL A 115 -28.30 -2.72 -14.66
CA VAL A 115 -28.15 -2.38 -16.07
C VAL A 115 -28.99 -1.14 -16.34
N ILE A 116 -28.36 -0.08 -16.84
CA ILE A 116 -28.97 1.23 -17.01
C ILE A 116 -28.95 1.58 -18.50
N ASP A 117 -30.12 1.78 -19.11
CA ASP A 117 -30.25 2.35 -20.45
C ASP A 117 -29.95 3.85 -20.37
N ILE A 118 -28.83 4.26 -20.95
CA ILE A 118 -28.33 5.64 -20.86
C ILE A 118 -28.60 6.48 -22.12
N VAL A 119 -29.19 5.88 -23.15
CA VAL A 119 -29.56 6.61 -24.36
C VAL A 119 -30.66 7.62 -24.07
N GLY A 120 -30.46 8.84 -24.55
CA GLY A 120 -31.33 9.97 -24.29
C GLY A 120 -30.99 10.73 -23.00
N GLY A 121 -30.14 10.19 -22.14
CA GLY A 121 -29.61 10.91 -20.99
C GLY A 121 -28.64 12.03 -21.43
N THR A 122 -28.49 13.04 -20.61
CA THR A 122 -27.54 14.14 -20.81
C THR A 122 -26.36 14.01 -19.87
N LEU A 123 -25.16 13.83 -20.40
CA LEU A 123 -23.93 13.86 -19.62
C LEU A 123 -23.57 15.33 -19.36
N THR A 124 -23.64 15.73 -18.10
CA THR A 124 -23.53 17.14 -17.67
C THR A 124 -22.89 17.24 -16.28
N ARG A 125 -22.58 18.45 -15.83
CA ARG A 125 -22.21 18.71 -14.43
C ARG A 125 -23.36 19.39 -13.68
N LYS A 126 -23.86 18.70 -12.66
CA LYS A 126 -24.87 19.22 -11.74
C LYS A 126 -24.20 19.55 -10.41
N ASN A 127 -24.20 20.82 -10.02
CA ASN A 127 -23.48 21.31 -8.82
C ASN A 127 -22.01 20.85 -8.76
N GLY A 128 -21.34 20.77 -9.92
CA GLY A 128 -19.96 20.32 -10.04
C GLY A 128 -19.78 18.81 -10.27
N ILE A 129 -20.74 17.99 -9.91
CA ILE A 129 -20.69 16.52 -10.05
C ILE A 129 -21.00 16.13 -11.49
N LEU A 130 -20.16 15.27 -12.09
CA LEU A 130 -20.44 14.69 -13.40
C LEU A 130 -21.57 13.66 -13.28
N VAL A 131 -22.67 13.92 -13.96
CA VAL A 131 -23.88 13.08 -13.91
C VAL A 131 -24.41 12.75 -15.30
N ILE A 132 -25.12 11.63 -15.40
CA ILE A 132 -26.04 11.40 -16.51
C ILE A 132 -27.43 11.80 -16.01
N ALA A 133 -27.94 12.91 -16.48
CA ALA A 133 -29.22 13.49 -16.09
C ALA A 133 -30.33 13.16 -17.11
N GLY A 134 -31.60 13.40 -16.71
CA GLY A 134 -32.75 13.20 -17.59
C GLY A 134 -33.21 11.76 -17.75
N LEU A 135 -32.68 10.88 -16.91
CA LEU A 135 -33.14 9.49 -16.84
C LEU A 135 -34.20 9.32 -15.75
N SER A 136 -34.96 8.24 -15.84
CA SER A 136 -35.95 7.84 -14.85
C SER A 136 -35.65 6.43 -14.32
N ASP A 137 -36.25 6.08 -13.20
CA ASP A 137 -36.16 4.75 -12.58
C ASP A 137 -36.46 3.58 -13.57
N SER A 138 -37.37 3.82 -14.53
CA SER A 138 -37.72 2.82 -15.56
C SER A 138 -36.56 2.44 -16.49
N LYS A 139 -35.49 3.24 -16.53
CA LYS A 139 -34.27 2.95 -17.28
C LYS A 139 -33.30 2.06 -16.53
N VAL A 140 -33.53 1.82 -15.25
CA VAL A 140 -32.67 1.00 -14.37
C VAL A 140 -33.28 -0.38 -14.18
N THR A 141 -32.55 -1.41 -14.57
CA THR A 141 -32.96 -2.81 -14.41
C THR A 141 -32.04 -3.49 -13.41
N SER A 142 -32.62 -4.12 -12.39
CA SER A 142 -31.84 -4.91 -11.43
C SER A 142 -31.28 -6.17 -12.10
N ALA A 143 -30.03 -6.47 -11.83
CA ALA A 143 -29.30 -7.66 -12.31
C ALA A 143 -28.74 -8.51 -11.16
N GLY A 144 -29.36 -8.43 -9.96
CA GLY A 144 -28.95 -9.17 -8.78
C GLY A 144 -27.96 -8.43 -7.90
N LYS A 145 -27.00 -9.13 -7.33
CA LYS A 145 -25.96 -8.57 -6.48
C LYS A 145 -24.58 -8.65 -7.15
N GLY A 146 -23.74 -7.68 -6.88
CA GLY A 146 -22.38 -7.57 -7.41
C GLY A 146 -21.36 -7.32 -6.31
N ILE A 147 -20.08 -7.38 -6.69
CA ILE A 147 -18.96 -7.11 -5.79
C ILE A 147 -18.67 -5.62 -5.81
N VAL A 148 -18.65 -5.00 -4.65
CA VAL A 148 -18.24 -3.61 -4.47
C VAL A 148 -16.73 -3.55 -4.24
N GLY A 149 -16.01 -3.04 -5.23
CA GLY A 149 -14.58 -2.75 -5.10
C GLY A 149 -14.33 -1.41 -4.41
N ILE A 150 -13.11 -1.20 -3.93
CA ILE A 150 -12.70 0.05 -3.30
C ILE A 150 -11.32 0.48 -3.82
N ASN A 151 -11.16 1.77 -4.12
CA ASN A 151 -9.87 2.37 -4.46
C ASN A 151 -9.16 2.82 -3.19
N ALA A 152 -8.09 2.15 -2.80
CA ALA A 152 -7.24 2.63 -1.72
C ALA A 152 -6.23 3.65 -2.26
N ILE A 153 -6.39 4.91 -1.87
CA ILE A 153 -5.62 6.03 -2.39
C ILE A 153 -5.20 6.98 -1.26
N ASN A 154 -4.36 7.92 -1.57
CA ASN A 154 -4.05 9.05 -0.70
C ASN A 154 -4.60 10.36 -1.29
N THR A 155 -4.62 11.41 -0.45
CA THR A 155 -5.15 12.72 -0.81
C THR A 155 -4.41 13.35 -2.01
N SER A 156 -3.08 13.18 -2.09
CA SER A 156 -2.29 13.69 -3.21
C SER A 156 -2.71 13.07 -4.54
N LEU A 157 -2.90 11.75 -4.56
CA LEU A 157 -3.34 11.02 -5.75
C LEU A 157 -4.76 11.44 -6.18
N LEU A 158 -5.68 11.59 -5.20
CA LEU A 158 -7.03 12.06 -5.45
C LEU A 158 -7.04 13.47 -6.08
N LYS A 159 -6.21 14.39 -5.55
CA LYS A 159 -6.12 15.76 -6.05
C LYS A 159 -5.47 15.85 -7.43
N THR A 160 -4.49 15.00 -7.71
CA THR A 160 -3.80 14.97 -9.00
C THR A 160 -4.67 14.39 -10.10
N ASN A 161 -5.47 13.38 -9.79
CA ASN A 161 -6.30 12.65 -10.76
C ASN A 161 -7.78 12.61 -10.32
N PRO A 162 -8.43 13.75 -10.10
CA PRO A 162 -9.77 13.78 -9.53
C PRO A 162 -10.82 13.10 -10.41
N ASN A 163 -10.65 13.15 -11.74
CA ASN A 163 -11.58 12.51 -12.68
C ASN A 163 -11.56 10.98 -12.61
N ASP A 164 -10.48 10.40 -12.10
CA ASP A 164 -10.35 8.95 -11.97
C ASP A 164 -11.14 8.40 -10.79
N TYR A 165 -11.37 9.22 -9.77
CA TYR A 165 -11.95 8.81 -8.51
C TYR A 165 -13.32 9.41 -8.20
N GLU A 166 -13.68 10.54 -8.85
CA GLU A 166 -15.01 11.15 -8.69
C GLU A 166 -16.12 10.12 -8.90
N SER A 167 -17.10 10.08 -8.01
CA SER A 167 -18.23 9.12 -8.01
C SER A 167 -17.81 7.64 -7.93
N SER A 168 -16.61 7.32 -7.46
CA SER A 168 -16.21 5.94 -7.13
C SER A 168 -15.98 5.78 -5.64
N LEU A 169 -16.03 4.56 -5.13
CA LEU A 169 -15.75 4.31 -3.73
C LEU A 169 -14.24 4.31 -3.48
N ILE A 170 -13.81 5.13 -2.55
CA ILE A 170 -12.41 5.24 -2.13
C ILE A 170 -12.25 5.00 -0.64
N ILE A 171 -11.02 4.72 -0.22
CA ILE A 171 -10.62 4.80 1.17
C ILE A 171 -9.36 5.68 1.31
N LEU A 172 -9.42 6.60 2.28
CA LEU A 172 -8.24 7.29 2.83
C LEU A 172 -7.86 6.62 4.14
N ASN A 173 -6.75 5.90 4.13
CA ASN A 173 -6.26 5.27 5.33
C ASN A 173 -5.61 6.28 6.27
N LYS A 174 -5.89 6.16 7.58
CA LYS A 174 -5.22 6.91 8.64
C LYS A 174 -5.18 8.42 8.39
N SER A 175 -6.35 9.03 8.43
CA SER A 175 -6.49 10.49 8.33
C SER A 175 -6.91 11.08 9.66
N GLY A 176 -6.33 12.21 10.01
CA GLY A 176 -6.71 13.03 11.16
C GLY A 176 -7.39 14.32 10.70
N PHE A 177 -8.09 15.00 11.61
CA PHE A 177 -8.62 16.34 11.35
C PHE A 177 -7.49 17.37 11.35
N ASN A 178 -7.59 18.35 10.46
CA ASN A 178 -6.64 19.47 10.38
C ASN A 178 -7.40 20.81 10.36
N PRO A 179 -7.39 21.60 11.45
CA PRO A 179 -6.72 21.32 12.74
C PRO A 179 -7.35 20.15 13.51
N ALA A 180 -6.64 19.66 14.53
CA ALA A 180 -7.17 18.64 15.42
C ALA A 180 -8.51 19.10 16.04
N PRO A 181 -9.49 18.19 16.21
CA PRO A 181 -10.81 18.55 16.68
C PRO A 181 -10.75 19.10 18.11
N GLN A 182 -11.60 20.10 18.38
CA GLN A 182 -11.77 20.66 19.70
C GLN A 182 -12.80 19.83 20.49
N GLU A 183 -12.74 19.95 21.83
CA GLU A 183 -13.74 19.30 22.70
C GLU A 183 -15.16 19.76 22.33
N GLY A 184 -16.08 18.82 22.17
CA GLY A 184 -17.46 19.08 21.76
C GLY A 184 -17.65 19.34 20.26
N GLU A 185 -16.60 19.28 19.46
CA GLU A 185 -16.73 19.36 18.00
C GLU A 185 -17.40 18.10 17.43
N VAL A 186 -18.23 18.30 16.42
CA VAL A 186 -18.99 17.23 15.77
C VAL A 186 -18.67 17.14 14.28
N LEU A 187 -19.07 16.02 13.64
CA LEU A 187 -18.83 15.76 12.22
C LEU A 187 -19.60 16.71 11.29
N SER A 188 -20.71 17.27 11.73
CA SER A 188 -21.59 18.10 10.92
C SER A 188 -20.87 19.19 10.14
N GLY A 189 -21.24 19.36 8.87
CA GLY A 189 -20.70 20.37 7.98
C GLY A 189 -19.43 19.93 7.24
N SER A 190 -18.69 20.91 6.75
CA SER A 190 -17.42 20.66 6.05
C SER A 190 -16.26 20.73 7.02
N LYS A 191 -15.53 19.65 7.13
CA LYS A 191 -14.32 19.51 7.93
C LYS A 191 -13.12 19.24 7.03
N VAL A 192 -11.95 19.62 7.47
CA VAL A 192 -10.72 19.28 6.76
C VAL A 192 -10.09 18.05 7.40
N ILE A 193 -9.80 17.04 6.62
CA ILE A 193 -9.00 15.88 7.04
C ILE A 193 -7.70 15.85 6.25
N ASN A 194 -6.66 15.32 6.87
CA ASN A 194 -5.32 15.20 6.31
C ASN A 194 -4.81 13.78 6.55
N ASP A 195 -4.36 13.15 5.48
CA ASP A 195 -3.79 11.80 5.53
C ASP A 195 -2.25 11.78 5.49
N GLY A 196 -1.62 12.93 5.69
CA GLY A 196 -0.17 13.13 5.59
C GLY A 196 0.31 13.48 4.18
N PHE A 197 -0.57 13.42 3.18
CA PHE A 197 -0.27 13.77 1.78
C PHE A 197 -1.05 14.99 1.29
N GLY A 198 -1.84 15.59 2.15
CA GLY A 198 -2.55 16.84 1.91
C GLY A 198 -3.93 16.89 2.55
N ASP A 199 -4.51 18.09 2.53
CA ASP A 199 -5.83 18.36 3.06
C ASP A 199 -6.92 18.03 2.05
N ILE A 200 -8.06 17.52 2.53
CA ILE A 200 -9.26 17.30 1.74
C ILE A 200 -10.50 17.58 2.60
N ALA A 201 -11.56 18.09 2.00
CA ALA A 201 -12.81 18.28 2.69
C ALA A 201 -13.53 16.94 2.91
N LEU A 202 -13.91 16.66 4.15
CA LEU A 202 -14.92 15.68 4.53
C LEU A 202 -16.21 16.44 4.79
N TYR A 203 -17.27 16.11 4.05
CA TYR A 203 -18.55 16.75 4.25
C TYR A 203 -19.55 15.77 4.85
N THR A 204 -20.17 16.18 5.96
CA THR A 204 -21.26 15.47 6.62
C THR A 204 -22.48 16.38 6.65
N ASP A 205 -23.57 15.96 6.00
CA ASP A 205 -24.81 16.75 5.98
C ASP A 205 -25.35 16.90 7.41
N PRO A 206 -25.76 18.10 7.83
CA PRO A 206 -26.31 18.29 9.17
C PRO A 206 -27.54 17.45 9.49
N GLY A 207 -28.28 16.99 8.47
CA GLY A 207 -29.43 16.08 8.61
C GLY A 207 -29.07 14.62 8.74
N THR A 208 -27.80 14.25 8.57
CA THR A 208 -27.32 12.88 8.66
C THR A 208 -27.44 12.34 10.10
N SER A 209 -27.79 11.06 10.26
CA SER A 209 -28.03 10.43 11.56
C SER A 209 -26.83 10.51 12.51
N TYR A 210 -25.58 10.53 11.96
CA TYR A 210 -24.31 10.61 12.70
C TYR A 210 -23.67 12.01 12.68
N ALA A 211 -24.36 13.05 12.21
CA ALA A 211 -23.81 14.42 12.13
C ALA A 211 -23.30 14.94 13.48
N ASN A 212 -23.96 14.54 14.58
CA ASN A 212 -23.60 14.96 15.94
C ASN A 212 -22.57 14.04 16.62
N GLN A 213 -21.99 13.08 15.89
CA GLN A 213 -20.90 12.27 16.42
C GLN A 213 -19.63 13.09 16.55
N GLU A 214 -18.91 12.91 17.66
CA GLU A 214 -17.56 13.45 17.81
C GLU A 214 -16.60 12.78 16.81
N PRO A 215 -15.72 13.57 16.17
CA PRO A 215 -14.73 13.02 15.26
C PRO A 215 -13.68 12.18 16.00
N TYR A 216 -13.24 11.11 15.40
CA TYR A 216 -12.11 10.35 15.92
C TYR A 216 -10.80 11.10 15.65
N GLY A 217 -9.86 11.03 16.58
CA GLY A 217 -8.54 11.65 16.42
C GLY A 217 -7.76 11.07 15.23
N LEU A 218 -7.97 9.80 14.93
CA LEU A 218 -7.43 9.11 13.77
C LEU A 218 -8.45 8.11 13.24
N ALA A 219 -8.78 8.20 11.95
CA ALA A 219 -9.70 7.28 11.30
C ALA A 219 -9.27 6.93 9.87
N ALA A 220 -9.77 5.80 9.36
CA ALA A 220 -9.86 5.58 7.95
C ALA A 220 -11.26 5.99 7.47
N TYR A 221 -11.31 6.69 6.35
CA TYR A 221 -12.57 7.18 5.77
C TYR A 221 -12.84 6.47 4.46
N VAL A 222 -13.88 5.66 4.43
CA VAL A 222 -14.47 5.15 3.21
C VAL A 222 -15.49 6.18 2.73
N GLY A 223 -15.50 6.49 1.45
CA GLY A 223 -16.45 7.49 0.95
C GLY A 223 -16.38 7.67 -0.55
N ILE A 224 -17.27 8.52 -1.03
CA ILE A 224 -17.39 8.86 -2.45
C ILE A 224 -16.91 10.30 -2.63
N PRO A 225 -15.86 10.53 -3.44
CA PRO A 225 -15.45 11.88 -3.80
C PRO A 225 -16.44 12.52 -4.77
N PHE A 226 -16.82 13.74 -4.45
CA PHE A 226 -17.61 14.59 -5.34
C PHE A 226 -16.91 15.93 -5.57
N ARG A 227 -17.12 16.51 -6.73
CA ARG A 227 -16.75 17.91 -6.97
C ARG A 227 -17.90 18.82 -6.57
N GLY A 228 -17.58 19.90 -5.86
CA GLY A 228 -18.51 21.01 -5.67
C GLY A 228 -18.59 21.93 -6.89
N ALA A 229 -19.52 22.88 -6.87
CA ALA A 229 -19.73 23.84 -7.94
C ALA A 229 -18.49 24.71 -8.26
N ASN A 230 -17.60 24.89 -7.30
CA ASN A 230 -16.32 25.60 -7.43
C ASN A 230 -15.14 24.65 -7.77
N GLU A 231 -15.44 23.45 -8.28
CA GLU A 231 -14.49 22.38 -8.56
C GLU A 231 -13.71 21.84 -7.34
N SER A 232 -14.01 22.30 -6.14
CA SER A 232 -13.43 21.74 -4.92
C SER A 232 -13.85 20.28 -4.74
N LEU A 233 -12.90 19.44 -4.32
CA LEU A 233 -13.18 18.06 -3.98
C LEU A 233 -13.63 17.95 -2.53
N GLN A 234 -14.67 17.16 -2.31
CA GLN A 234 -15.12 16.75 -1.00
C GLN A 234 -15.40 15.24 -0.98
N ILE A 235 -15.14 14.61 0.13
CA ILE A 235 -15.48 13.21 0.36
C ILE A 235 -16.77 13.18 1.19
N ARG A 236 -17.70 12.31 0.81
CA ARG A 236 -18.89 11.99 1.61
C ARG A 236 -18.89 10.51 1.96
N THR A 237 -18.99 10.21 3.22
CA THR A 237 -19.22 8.85 3.72
C THR A 237 -20.68 8.47 3.44
N ARG A 238 -20.96 7.19 3.23
CA ARG A 238 -22.32 6.71 2.95
C ARG A 238 -23.11 6.55 4.24
N GLU A 239 -22.43 5.99 5.25
CA GLU A 239 -22.98 5.67 6.55
C GLU A 239 -21.92 5.87 7.65
N LYS A 240 -22.34 5.73 8.90
CA LYS A 240 -21.45 5.86 10.06
C LYS A 240 -20.29 4.86 10.03
N ASP A 241 -20.54 3.62 9.60
CA ASP A 241 -19.54 2.55 9.58
C ASP A 241 -18.43 2.80 8.53
N ASP A 242 -18.63 3.73 7.61
CA ASP A 242 -17.60 4.20 6.68
C ASP A 242 -16.49 5.01 7.38
N ILE A 243 -16.71 5.41 8.64
CA ILE A 243 -15.72 6.09 9.48
C ILE A 243 -15.12 5.09 10.47
N ILE A 244 -13.99 4.54 10.11
CA ILE A 244 -13.35 3.47 10.87
C ILE A 244 -12.39 4.08 11.88
N ASN A 245 -12.71 3.96 13.17
CA ASN A 245 -11.81 4.41 14.23
C ASN A 245 -10.52 3.58 14.22
N MET A 246 -9.40 4.23 13.99
CA MET A 246 -8.08 3.59 13.98
C MET A 246 -7.38 3.67 15.34
N GLY A 247 -7.97 4.36 16.30
CA GLY A 247 -7.36 4.57 17.60
C GLY A 247 -6.01 5.30 17.51
N SER A 248 -5.17 5.15 18.50
CA SER A 248 -3.76 5.56 18.42
C SER A 248 -2.98 4.43 17.74
N SER A 249 -2.81 4.50 16.44
CA SER A 249 -2.07 3.49 15.68
C SER A 249 -0.61 3.87 15.44
N ALA A 250 -0.11 4.91 16.13
CA ALA A 250 1.29 5.29 16.03
C ALA A 250 2.18 4.14 16.48
N GLN A 251 3.13 3.79 15.65
CA GLN A 251 4.18 2.86 16.02
C GLN A 251 5.04 3.52 17.08
N ASP A 252 5.21 2.85 18.21
CA ASP A 252 5.98 3.39 19.34
C ASP A 252 7.48 3.40 19.05
N LEU A 253 7.90 2.49 18.18
CA LEU A 253 9.29 2.23 17.81
C LEU A 253 9.31 1.81 16.35
N VAL A 254 10.23 2.35 15.56
CA VAL A 254 10.38 2.04 14.13
C VAL A 254 11.82 1.64 13.81
N ILE A 255 11.99 0.86 12.76
CA ILE A 255 13.32 0.45 12.28
C ILE A 255 13.88 1.61 11.46
N SER A 256 15.02 2.16 11.91
CA SER A 256 15.68 3.33 11.28
C SER A 256 16.99 2.98 10.57
N GLY A 257 17.48 1.75 10.71
CA GLY A 257 18.68 1.32 10.00
C GLY A 257 19.18 -0.05 10.45
N PHE A 258 20.18 -0.52 9.74
CA PHE A 258 20.82 -1.81 10.08
C PHE A 258 22.24 -1.89 9.53
N MET A 259 23.09 -2.65 10.21
CA MET A 259 24.42 -3.03 9.77
C MET A 259 24.42 -4.53 9.48
N ALA A 260 24.49 -4.89 8.20
CA ALA A 260 24.50 -6.28 7.75
C ALA A 260 25.86 -6.76 7.25
N ASP A 261 26.72 -5.83 6.86
CA ASP A 261 28.07 -6.11 6.34
C ASP A 261 29.07 -5.20 7.06
N PRO A 262 29.38 -5.51 8.33
CA PRO A 262 30.35 -4.76 9.09
C PRO A 262 31.77 -4.99 8.55
N ARG A 263 32.65 -4.04 8.79
CA ARG A 263 34.04 -4.11 8.34
C ARG A 263 34.81 -5.20 9.10
N GLY A 264 35.44 -6.10 8.39
CA GLY A 264 36.11 -7.28 8.94
C GLY A 264 35.13 -8.46 9.06
N GLY A 265 35.40 -9.37 9.97
CA GLY A 265 34.46 -10.49 10.16
C GLY A 265 33.12 -10.03 10.67
N ASP A 266 32.03 -10.53 10.08
CA ASP A 266 30.66 -10.14 10.40
C ASP A 266 30.22 -10.63 11.80
N GLY A 267 30.78 -11.74 12.24
CA GLY A 267 30.35 -12.43 13.44
C GLY A 267 30.33 -11.56 14.70
N GLY A 268 29.15 -11.28 15.20
CA GLY A 268 28.96 -10.51 16.43
C GLY A 268 29.06 -8.99 16.26
N HIS A 269 29.05 -8.47 15.04
CA HIS A 269 29.17 -7.01 14.77
C HIS A 269 27.97 -6.43 14.01
N GLU A 270 27.05 -7.27 13.54
CA GLU A 270 25.79 -6.81 12.95
C GLU A 270 24.85 -6.25 14.01
N TYR A 271 24.05 -5.27 13.64
CA TYR A 271 23.05 -4.67 14.54
C TYR A 271 21.90 -4.02 13.81
N VAL A 272 20.81 -3.81 14.54
CA VAL A 272 19.62 -3.06 14.11
C VAL A 272 19.56 -1.76 14.89
N GLN A 273 19.28 -0.66 14.20
CA GLN A 273 18.98 0.63 14.79
C GLN A 273 17.46 0.84 14.75
N LEU A 274 16.93 1.21 15.91
CA LEU A 274 15.53 1.56 16.11
C LEU A 274 15.43 3.03 16.49
N PHE A 275 14.30 3.66 16.18
CA PHE A 275 14.02 5.04 16.51
C PHE A 275 12.70 5.16 17.26
N ALA A 276 12.72 5.80 18.43
CA ALA A 276 11.55 5.89 19.30
C ALA A 276 10.67 7.09 18.94
N THR A 277 9.39 6.84 18.79
CA THR A 277 8.38 7.87 18.51
C THR A 277 7.71 8.38 19.78
N LYS A 278 7.93 7.69 20.89
CA LYS A 278 7.54 8.06 22.25
C LYS A 278 8.53 7.51 23.28
N ASP A 279 8.41 7.93 24.53
CA ASP A 279 9.18 7.34 25.62
C ASP A 279 8.76 5.89 25.86
N ILE A 280 9.72 4.99 25.96
CA ILE A 280 9.49 3.56 26.17
C ILE A 280 10.38 3.06 27.31
N ASP A 281 9.75 2.39 28.28
CA ASP A 281 10.40 1.50 29.22
C ASP A 281 10.08 0.06 28.79
N PHE A 282 11.10 -0.66 28.35
CA PHE A 282 10.92 -2.02 27.82
C PHE A 282 10.57 -3.05 28.90
N ALA A 283 10.74 -2.75 30.16
CA ALA A 283 10.27 -3.61 31.23
C ALA A 283 8.74 -3.62 31.35
N THR A 284 8.11 -2.48 31.04
CA THR A 284 6.64 -2.31 31.07
C THR A 284 6.00 -2.49 29.72
N THR A 285 6.70 -2.14 28.66
CA THR A 285 6.24 -2.26 27.26
C THR A 285 7.28 -3.03 26.44
N PRO A 286 7.32 -4.36 26.58
CA PRO A 286 8.31 -5.18 25.91
C PRO A 286 8.06 -5.24 24.39
N PHE A 287 9.14 -5.41 23.64
CA PHE A 287 9.14 -5.66 22.22
C PHE A 287 9.93 -6.93 21.90
N SER A 288 9.77 -7.39 20.69
CA SER A 288 10.63 -8.42 20.12
C SER A 288 10.99 -8.08 18.67
N ILE A 289 12.19 -8.48 18.28
CA ILE A 289 12.65 -8.42 16.90
C ILE A 289 12.78 -9.84 16.38
N VAL A 290 12.26 -10.07 15.20
CA VAL A 290 12.47 -11.29 14.45
C VAL A 290 13.27 -10.96 13.20
N VAL A 291 14.39 -11.64 13.01
CA VAL A 291 15.26 -11.48 11.84
C VAL A 291 15.29 -12.78 11.07
N CYS A 292 15.06 -12.69 9.77
CA CYS A 292 15.23 -13.80 8.86
C CYS A 292 16.44 -13.53 7.96
N GLY A 293 17.52 -14.26 8.16
CA GLY A 293 18.78 -14.03 7.46
C GLY A 293 18.88 -14.67 6.08
N ASN A 294 17.93 -15.50 5.67
CA ASN A 294 17.93 -16.15 4.36
C ASN A 294 16.55 -16.69 4.00
N ALA A 295 15.69 -15.82 3.58
CA ALA A 295 14.29 -16.13 3.37
C ALA A 295 14.01 -16.99 2.12
N GLY A 296 14.90 -17.01 1.15
CA GLY A 296 14.55 -17.54 -0.16
C GLY A 296 14.98 -18.95 -0.50
N THR A 297 15.97 -19.50 0.19
CA THR A 297 16.59 -20.77 -0.26
C THR A 297 16.03 -22.03 0.39
N ASN A 298 15.35 -21.91 1.52
CA ASN A 298 14.86 -23.06 2.28
C ASN A 298 13.45 -22.83 2.81
N ILE A 299 12.53 -22.57 1.93
CA ILE A 299 11.12 -22.61 2.26
C ILE A 299 10.79 -24.09 2.50
N THR A 300 10.89 -24.51 3.74
CA THR A 300 10.52 -25.85 4.15
C THR A 300 9.01 -26.05 4.03
N ALA A 301 8.61 -27.29 3.98
CA ALA A 301 7.27 -27.76 3.66
C ALA A 301 6.13 -27.31 4.61
N THR A 302 6.40 -26.55 5.63
CA THR A 302 5.38 -25.94 6.48
C THR A 302 5.62 -24.44 6.54
N PRO A 303 5.16 -23.69 5.54
CA PRO A 303 5.11 -22.25 5.65
C PRO A 303 4.19 -21.91 6.80
N LEU A 304 4.50 -20.84 7.49
CA LEU A 304 3.52 -20.18 8.35
C LEU A 304 2.47 -19.60 7.43
N ASP A 305 1.24 -20.04 7.56
CA ASP A 305 0.16 -19.68 6.62
C ASP A 305 -0.10 -18.17 6.55
N ALA A 306 0.24 -17.44 7.58
CA ALA A 306 0.14 -16.02 7.70
C ALA A 306 1.49 -15.37 7.97
N GLY A 307 2.56 -16.07 7.63
CA GLY A 307 3.88 -15.66 8.00
C GLY A 307 4.36 -14.43 7.27
N TRP A 308 5.02 -13.58 7.99
CA TRP A 308 6.02 -12.72 7.43
C TRP A 308 7.31 -13.55 7.39
N ALA A 309 8.23 -13.21 6.54
CA ALA A 309 9.55 -13.82 6.33
C ALA A 309 9.84 -15.11 7.13
N THR A 310 9.30 -16.20 6.67
CA THR A 310 9.46 -17.51 7.30
C THR A 310 10.60 -18.30 6.69
N GLY A 311 11.70 -17.64 6.44
CA GLY A 311 12.85 -18.28 5.82
C GLY A 311 13.43 -19.40 6.63
N GLY A 312 12.73 -20.49 6.64
CA GLY A 312 13.13 -21.83 7.09
C GLY A 312 14.10 -21.87 8.28
N GLN A 313 15.36 -21.99 8.01
CA GLN A 313 16.36 -22.31 9.01
C GLN A 313 17.10 -21.13 9.63
N ARG A 314 16.85 -19.89 9.20
CA ARG A 314 17.63 -18.72 9.61
C ARG A 314 16.80 -17.60 10.23
N THR A 315 15.71 -17.96 10.88
CA THR A 315 14.88 -17.01 11.62
C THR A 315 15.27 -16.99 13.09
N ILE A 316 15.58 -15.81 13.62
CA ILE A 316 15.89 -15.60 15.04
C ILE A 316 14.93 -14.58 15.62
N LYS A 317 14.58 -14.77 16.87
CA LYS A 317 13.81 -13.82 17.66
C LYS A 317 14.60 -13.39 18.89
N TRP A 318 14.65 -12.08 19.13
CA TRP A 318 15.15 -11.49 20.35
C TRP A 318 14.05 -10.71 21.06
N ASN A 319 13.96 -10.89 22.37
CA ASN A 319 13.09 -10.09 23.21
C ASN A 319 13.83 -8.88 23.75
N ILE A 320 13.16 -7.74 23.77
CA ILE A 320 13.60 -6.48 24.36
C ILE A 320 12.72 -6.26 25.58
N THR A 321 13.23 -6.62 26.76
CA THR A 321 12.46 -6.64 28.02
C THR A 321 13.11 -5.81 29.13
N SER A 322 14.13 -5.01 28.79
CA SER A 322 14.84 -4.15 29.73
C SER A 322 15.44 -2.95 29.02
N GLY A 323 15.78 -1.92 29.79
CA GLY A 323 16.26 -0.66 29.28
C GLY A 323 15.12 0.27 28.90
N SER A 324 15.47 1.46 28.46
CA SER A 324 14.52 2.51 28.07
C SER A 324 15.07 3.32 26.93
N VAL A 325 14.17 4.01 26.22
CA VAL A 325 14.53 4.99 25.21
C VAL A 325 13.54 6.15 25.26
N LEU A 326 14.05 7.36 25.16
CA LEU A 326 13.23 8.56 25.08
C LEU A 326 12.81 8.83 23.65
N LYS A 327 11.67 9.47 23.47
CA LYS A 327 11.16 9.96 22.21
C LYS A 327 12.21 10.76 21.44
N GLY A 328 12.35 10.45 20.17
CA GLY A 328 13.33 11.11 19.29
C GLY A 328 14.75 10.57 19.43
N ASN A 329 14.98 9.55 20.25
CA ASN A 329 16.30 8.93 20.40
C ASN A 329 16.35 7.56 19.73
N PHE A 330 17.58 7.12 19.48
CA PHE A 330 17.87 5.81 18.88
C PHE A 330 18.06 4.74 19.96
N PHE A 331 17.80 3.51 19.57
CA PHE A 331 18.01 2.32 20.36
C PHE A 331 18.62 1.24 19.47
N TYR A 332 19.58 0.50 19.99
CA TYR A 332 20.31 -0.49 19.21
C TYR A 332 20.13 -1.89 19.79
N LEU A 333 19.96 -2.85 18.89
CA LEU A 333 20.05 -4.26 19.21
C LEU A 333 21.27 -4.85 18.50
N GLY A 334 22.26 -5.25 19.27
CA GLY A 334 23.53 -5.78 18.76
C GLY A 334 24.11 -6.89 19.62
N PHE A 335 25.31 -7.32 19.30
CA PHE A 335 26.00 -8.38 19.99
C PHE A 335 27.00 -7.87 21.02
N GLN A 336 27.28 -8.72 22.03
CA GLN A 336 28.29 -8.42 23.02
C GLN A 336 29.67 -8.27 22.37
N GLY A 337 30.37 -7.18 22.69
CA GLY A 337 31.65 -6.86 22.08
C GLY A 337 31.57 -6.30 20.65
N GLY A 338 30.36 -6.16 20.12
CA GLY A 338 30.11 -5.56 18.81
C GLY A 338 30.68 -4.15 18.72
N LYS A 339 31.28 -3.82 17.58
CA LYS A 339 31.78 -2.49 17.28
C LYS A 339 30.89 -1.84 16.25
N ILE A 340 30.80 -0.49 16.28
CA ILE A 340 29.94 0.28 15.41
C ILE A 340 30.22 0.02 13.92
N ASN A 341 31.49 -0.15 13.58
CA ASN A 341 31.94 -0.33 12.21
C ASN A 341 32.55 -1.71 11.91
N GLY A 342 32.34 -2.70 12.77
CA GLY A 342 32.80 -4.09 12.56
C GLY A 342 34.09 -4.47 13.27
N SER A 343 34.52 -5.73 13.14
CA SER A 343 35.66 -6.30 13.85
C SER A 343 36.98 -5.58 13.54
N ALA A 344 37.17 -5.15 12.32
CA ALA A 344 38.31 -4.32 11.90
C ALA A 344 38.15 -2.84 12.26
N GLY A 345 37.05 -2.47 12.88
CA GLY A 345 36.78 -1.11 13.32
C GLY A 345 37.52 -0.75 14.61
N VAL A 346 37.63 0.55 14.84
CA VAL A 346 38.33 1.09 16.02
C VAL A 346 37.37 1.33 17.18
N TYR A 347 36.12 1.74 16.89
CA TYR A 347 35.19 2.23 17.90
C TYR A 347 34.20 1.15 18.34
N SER A 348 34.09 1.00 19.64
CA SER A 348 32.98 0.30 20.27
C SER A 348 31.77 1.24 20.40
N PHE A 349 30.60 0.67 20.64
CA PHE A 349 29.46 1.49 21.07
C PHE A 349 29.81 2.18 22.39
N PRO A 350 29.58 3.51 22.51
CA PRO A 350 29.76 4.19 23.77
C PRO A 350 28.89 3.58 24.89
N PRO A 351 29.36 3.55 26.13
CA PRO A 351 28.62 2.97 27.25
C PRO A 351 27.22 3.59 27.45
N GLU A 352 27.09 4.87 27.17
CA GLU A 352 25.85 5.66 27.27
C GLU A 352 24.85 5.38 26.14
N THR A 353 25.24 4.66 25.11
CA THR A 353 24.36 4.34 23.99
C THR A 353 23.22 3.45 24.46
N ASN A 354 21.99 3.87 24.18
CA ASN A 354 20.79 3.07 24.45
C ASN A 354 20.84 1.80 23.61
N ARG A 355 21.07 0.67 24.25
CA ARG A 355 21.21 -0.60 23.54
C ARG A 355 20.91 -1.82 24.37
N ILE A 356 20.49 -2.87 23.69
CA ILE A 356 20.53 -4.25 24.22
C ILE A 356 21.66 -5.00 23.52
N VAL A 357 22.41 -5.71 24.32
CA VAL A 357 23.50 -6.56 23.86
C VAL A 357 23.13 -8.02 24.06
N LYS A 358 23.23 -8.79 22.99
CA LYS A 358 22.97 -10.23 23.01
C LYS A 358 24.25 -11.01 22.80
N THR A 359 24.34 -12.15 23.44
CA THR A 359 25.45 -13.07 23.23
C THR A 359 25.23 -13.85 21.94
N PHE A 360 26.24 -13.84 21.09
CA PHE A 360 26.21 -14.65 19.88
C PHE A 360 26.51 -16.11 20.25
N LEU A 361 25.58 -17.00 19.95
CA LEU A 361 25.76 -18.43 20.21
C LEU A 361 26.51 -19.07 19.04
N THR A 362 27.77 -19.42 19.28
CA THR A 362 28.67 -19.95 18.26
C THR A 362 28.58 -21.45 18.05
N SER A 363 27.94 -22.18 18.96
CA SER A 363 27.89 -23.65 18.90
C SER A 363 26.53 -24.20 19.24
N GLY A 364 26.22 -25.33 18.62
CA GLY A 364 25.09 -26.15 18.96
C GLY A 364 23.86 -25.98 18.06
N THR A 365 23.04 -26.98 18.11
CA THR A 365 21.70 -27.05 17.48
C THR A 365 20.66 -26.28 18.28
N ASN A 366 21.04 -25.17 18.95
CA ASN A 366 20.05 -24.39 19.67
C ASN A 366 19.16 -23.68 18.65
N PRO A 367 17.90 -24.12 18.47
CA PRO A 367 16.99 -23.51 17.53
C PRO A 367 16.61 -22.07 17.92
N ASN A 368 16.91 -21.68 19.16
CA ASN A 368 16.52 -20.43 19.77
C ASN A 368 17.74 -19.52 19.98
N ARG A 369 18.45 -19.21 18.93
CA ARG A 369 19.48 -18.17 19.02
C ARG A 369 18.77 -16.82 19.21
N GLY A 370 18.88 -16.30 20.38
CA GLY A 370 18.11 -15.20 20.90
C GLY A 370 17.31 -15.65 22.13
N ASP A 371 16.24 -14.95 22.43
CA ASP A 371 15.46 -15.15 23.66
C ASP A 371 14.39 -16.25 23.54
N GLY A 372 14.43 -17.04 22.51
CA GLY A 372 13.41 -18.05 22.26
C GLY A 372 12.14 -17.48 21.60
N GLY A 373 11.16 -18.30 21.41
CA GLY A 373 9.89 -17.97 20.77
C GLY A 373 9.73 -18.61 19.41
N LEU A 374 9.22 -17.89 18.45
CA LEU A 374 8.99 -18.40 17.12
C LEU A 374 10.30 -18.58 16.36
N VAL A 375 10.88 -19.77 16.45
CA VAL A 375 12.11 -20.09 15.74
C VAL A 375 12.00 -21.47 15.12
N ARG A 376 12.29 -21.56 13.87
CA ARG A 376 12.52 -22.85 13.24
C ARG A 376 13.98 -23.24 13.35
N ASN A 377 14.23 -24.56 13.44
CA ASN A 377 15.55 -25.15 13.49
C ASN A 377 16.51 -24.44 12.54
N SER A 378 17.26 -23.50 13.03
CA SER A 378 18.23 -22.79 12.23
C SER A 378 19.61 -23.03 12.76
N THR A 379 20.44 -23.61 11.95
CA THR A 379 21.86 -23.50 12.08
C THR A 379 22.27 -22.15 11.53
N PHE A 380 22.24 -21.11 12.38
CA PHE A 380 23.04 -19.94 12.03
C PHE A 380 24.50 -20.35 12.04
N GLY A 381 25.19 -20.05 10.96
CA GLY A 381 26.63 -20.05 10.97
C GLY A 381 27.17 -19.05 11.99
N THR A 382 28.46 -18.91 12.07
CA THR A 382 29.16 -17.91 12.89
C THR A 382 29.02 -16.49 12.33
N SER A 383 28.48 -16.33 11.14
CA SER A 383 28.11 -15.07 10.50
C SER A 383 26.80 -14.55 11.09
N GLY A 384 26.63 -13.28 11.18
CA GLY A 384 25.50 -12.59 11.81
C GLY A 384 24.09 -12.93 11.31
N PRO A 385 23.07 -12.25 11.80
CA PRO A 385 21.66 -12.55 11.49
C PRO A 385 21.23 -12.11 10.09
N PHE A 386 21.99 -11.26 9.45
CA PHE A 386 21.66 -10.76 8.10
C PHE A 386 22.37 -11.58 7.01
N ALA A 387 21.73 -11.63 5.85
CA ALA A 387 22.39 -12.09 4.63
C ALA A 387 23.04 -10.89 3.94
N ASN A 388 24.35 -10.93 3.79
CA ASN A 388 25.12 -9.99 2.97
C ASN A 388 25.45 -10.55 1.58
N SER A 389 24.89 -11.71 1.26
CA SER A 389 24.94 -12.36 -0.06
C SER A 389 23.59 -12.17 -0.78
N GLY A 390 23.48 -12.62 -2.02
CA GLY A 390 22.29 -12.48 -2.87
C GLY A 390 20.97 -13.04 -2.34
N ASN A 391 20.88 -13.45 -1.09
CA ASN A 391 19.67 -13.97 -0.48
C ASN A 391 18.87 -12.86 0.19
N ALA A 392 17.55 -12.96 0.11
CA ALA A 392 16.66 -12.06 0.79
C ALA A 392 16.70 -12.26 2.30
N SER A 393 16.65 -11.16 3.03
CA SER A 393 16.51 -11.14 4.48
C SER A 393 15.38 -10.20 4.90
N GLY A 394 14.98 -10.26 6.15
CA GLY A 394 13.95 -9.40 6.70
C GLY A 394 14.14 -9.17 8.18
N VAL A 395 13.70 -8.00 8.63
CA VAL A 395 13.63 -7.62 10.04
C VAL A 395 12.20 -7.20 10.34
N ALA A 396 11.60 -7.78 11.36
CA ALA A 396 10.29 -7.39 11.83
C ALA A 396 10.32 -7.08 13.32
N LEU A 397 9.71 -5.97 13.68
CA LEU A 397 9.54 -5.51 15.06
C LEU A 397 8.11 -5.83 15.51
N PHE A 398 7.96 -6.42 16.67
CA PHE A 398 6.67 -6.73 17.27
C PHE A 398 6.55 -6.08 18.64
N LYS A 399 5.37 -5.58 18.98
CA LYS A 399 5.04 -5.18 20.34
C LYS A 399 4.68 -6.42 21.14
N GLY A 400 5.32 -6.59 22.30
CA GLY A 400 5.26 -7.84 23.09
C GLY A 400 6.33 -8.85 22.70
N ILE A 401 6.33 -9.97 23.42
CA ILE A 401 7.34 -11.04 23.28
C ILE A 401 6.76 -12.34 22.70
N THR A 402 5.46 -12.44 22.60
CA THR A 402 4.79 -13.59 21.97
C THR A 402 4.51 -13.27 20.53
N VAL A 403 5.15 -13.99 19.63
CA VAL A 403 4.99 -13.84 18.18
C VAL A 403 4.50 -15.17 17.60
N THR A 404 3.38 -15.12 16.92
CA THR A 404 2.76 -16.25 16.24
C THR A 404 2.64 -15.96 14.75
N GLU A 405 2.16 -16.92 13.99
CA GLU A 405 1.90 -16.77 12.55
C GLU A 405 0.93 -15.63 12.22
N THR A 406 0.04 -15.33 13.15
CA THR A 406 -1.00 -14.31 12.96
C THR A 406 -0.67 -12.96 13.61
N THR A 407 0.49 -12.87 14.30
CA THR A 407 0.87 -11.60 14.92
C THR A 407 1.28 -10.58 13.87
N VAL A 408 0.61 -9.44 13.87
CA VAL A 408 0.91 -8.34 12.96
C VAL A 408 2.20 -7.64 13.41
N PRO A 409 3.21 -7.49 12.54
CA PRO A 409 4.41 -6.76 12.90
C PRO A 409 4.11 -5.28 13.15
N HIS A 410 4.81 -4.72 14.13
CA HIS A 410 4.73 -3.31 14.47
C HIS A 410 5.47 -2.46 13.42
N ASP A 411 6.57 -2.96 12.91
CA ASP A 411 7.29 -2.43 11.75
C ASP A 411 8.05 -3.56 11.05
N VAL A 412 8.32 -3.42 9.75
CA VAL A 412 9.00 -4.45 8.98
C VAL A 412 9.85 -3.85 7.85
N LEU A 413 11.04 -4.40 7.67
CA LEU A 413 11.90 -4.14 6.51
C LEU A 413 12.26 -5.45 5.83
N PHE A 414 12.21 -5.46 4.51
CA PHE A 414 12.78 -6.51 3.70
C PHE A 414 14.01 -6.02 2.95
N VAL A 415 15.04 -6.84 2.94
CA VAL A 415 16.35 -6.49 2.43
C VAL A 415 16.80 -7.56 1.45
N ALA A 416 17.30 -7.15 0.30
CA ALA A 416 17.85 -8.05 -0.70
C ALA A 416 19.04 -7.44 -1.40
N THR A 417 19.94 -8.29 -1.85
CA THR A 417 21.13 -7.88 -2.65
C THR A 417 20.92 -8.09 -4.15
N GLY A 418 19.69 -8.29 -4.60
CA GLY A 418 19.39 -8.54 -6.02
C GLY A 418 19.46 -9.99 -6.46
N GLY A 419 19.52 -10.93 -5.51
CA GLY A 419 19.45 -12.35 -5.80
C GLY A 419 18.07 -12.78 -6.35
N THR A 420 18.03 -13.96 -6.94
CA THR A 420 16.83 -14.54 -7.55
C THR A 420 15.81 -15.07 -6.55
N THR A 421 16.16 -15.15 -5.28
CA THR A 421 15.32 -15.69 -4.22
C THR A 421 14.52 -14.60 -3.56
N GLY A 422 13.24 -14.54 -3.91
CA GLY A 422 12.27 -13.68 -3.24
C GLY A 422 11.82 -14.26 -1.92
N ILE A 423 11.45 -13.38 -1.00
CA ILE A 423 10.74 -13.77 0.22
C ILE A 423 9.24 -13.93 -0.02
N TYR A 424 8.81 -13.80 -1.25
CA TYR A 424 7.44 -13.88 -1.70
C TYR A 424 7.32 -14.76 -2.93
N ASP A 425 6.49 -15.78 -2.84
CA ASP A 425 6.16 -16.67 -3.97
C ASP A 425 4.64 -16.71 -4.18
N PRO A 426 4.13 -15.98 -5.18
CA PRO A 426 2.69 -15.96 -5.48
C PRO A 426 2.20 -17.25 -6.12
N GLY A 427 3.10 -18.08 -6.64
CA GLY A 427 2.77 -19.33 -7.32
C GLY A 427 2.51 -20.49 -6.38
N ARG A 428 2.72 -20.32 -5.08
CA ARG A 428 2.50 -21.36 -4.09
C ARG A 428 1.14 -21.24 -3.40
N SER A 429 0.64 -22.39 -2.95
CA SER A 429 -0.56 -22.47 -2.13
C SER A 429 -0.24 -23.18 -0.81
N PRO A 430 -0.40 -22.53 0.36
CA PRO A 430 -0.68 -21.10 0.50
C PRO A 430 0.44 -20.22 -0.07
N VAL A 431 0.11 -18.99 -0.42
CA VAL A 431 1.09 -18.01 -0.88
C VAL A 431 2.10 -17.74 0.22
N LEU A 432 3.38 -17.72 -0.12
CA LEU A 432 4.47 -17.60 0.85
C LEU A 432 5.05 -16.21 0.92
N GLY A 433 5.41 -15.81 2.12
CA GLY A 433 6.19 -14.63 2.42
C GLY A 433 5.44 -13.31 2.34
N TYR A 434 6.18 -12.23 2.44
CA TYR A 434 5.66 -10.87 2.38
C TYR A 434 6.05 -10.16 1.11
N ARG A 435 5.12 -9.37 0.66
CA ARG A 435 5.30 -8.43 -0.40
C ARG A 435 5.05 -7.04 0.15
N ILE A 436 6.08 -6.22 0.24
CA ILE A 436 5.96 -4.83 0.63
C ILE A 436 6.33 -3.92 -0.54
N CYS A 437 5.79 -2.71 -0.54
CA CYS A 437 6.14 -1.71 -1.54
C CYS A 437 7.58 -1.23 -1.34
N ASN A 438 8.16 -0.64 -2.37
CA ASN A 438 9.49 -0.05 -2.34
C ASN A 438 9.53 1.34 -1.67
N ASN A 439 8.49 1.69 -0.97
CA ASN A 439 8.36 2.86 -0.13
C ASN A 439 7.51 2.51 1.07
N ASP A 440 7.50 3.35 2.08
CA ASP A 440 6.78 3.11 3.32
C ASP A 440 5.31 3.53 3.30
N TRP A 441 4.69 3.60 2.14
CA TRP A 441 3.26 3.89 1.98
C TRP A 441 2.38 2.64 2.12
N TYR A 442 2.84 1.65 2.80
CA TYR A 442 2.03 0.49 3.12
C TYR A 442 1.22 0.71 4.40
N SER A 443 0.09 0.08 4.47
CA SER A 443 -0.70 0.00 5.70
C SER A 443 -0.59 -1.39 6.30
N MET A 444 -0.55 -1.47 7.63
CA MET A 444 -0.64 -2.74 8.36
C MET A 444 -2.07 -3.30 8.36
N TYR A 445 -3.01 -2.53 7.85
CA TYR A 445 -4.40 -2.91 7.69
C TYR A 445 -4.81 -2.70 6.24
N SER A 446 -5.60 -3.62 5.73
CA SER A 446 -6.37 -3.43 4.52
C SER A 446 -7.83 -3.27 4.89
N VAL A 447 -8.55 -2.47 4.13
CA VAL A 447 -10.01 -2.40 4.25
C VAL A 447 -10.59 -2.99 2.97
N ILE A 448 -11.48 -3.93 3.15
CA ILE A 448 -12.29 -4.49 2.07
C ILE A 448 -13.74 -4.09 2.29
N ILE A 449 -14.54 -4.16 1.24
CA ILE A 449 -15.99 -4.11 1.39
C ILE A 449 -16.48 -5.55 1.52
N ASN A 450 -17.03 -5.88 2.67
CA ASN A 450 -17.55 -7.21 2.94
C ASN A 450 -18.68 -7.54 1.94
N PRO A 451 -18.60 -8.65 1.20
CA PRO A 451 -19.55 -8.95 0.14
C PRO A 451 -20.96 -9.37 0.66
N GLU A 452 -21.08 -9.65 1.95
CA GLU A 452 -22.37 -10.07 2.54
C GLU A 452 -23.23 -8.90 2.99
N ASN A 453 -22.60 -7.84 3.52
CA ASN A 453 -23.30 -6.68 4.08
C ASN A 453 -22.92 -5.35 3.43
N TYR A 454 -21.93 -5.35 2.52
CA TYR A 454 -21.41 -4.17 1.79
C TYR A 454 -20.83 -3.07 2.67
N LYS A 455 -20.47 -3.39 3.91
CA LYS A 455 -19.81 -2.50 4.85
C LYS A 455 -18.29 -2.64 4.79
N PRO A 456 -17.55 -1.61 5.18
CA PRO A 456 -16.10 -1.72 5.29
C PRO A 456 -15.71 -2.65 6.42
N GLU A 457 -14.75 -3.50 6.16
CA GLU A 457 -14.18 -4.44 7.13
C GLU A 457 -12.66 -4.29 7.15
N ILE A 458 -12.10 -4.14 8.37
CA ILE A 458 -10.66 -4.13 8.56
C ILE A 458 -10.18 -5.57 8.51
N VAL A 459 -9.33 -5.87 7.55
CA VAL A 459 -8.61 -7.13 7.50
C VAL A 459 -7.16 -6.90 7.91
N PRO A 460 -6.63 -7.72 8.83
CA PRO A 460 -5.22 -7.65 9.19
C PRO A 460 -4.36 -7.82 7.96
N TYR A 461 -3.32 -7.00 7.87
CA TYR A 461 -2.34 -7.09 6.82
C TYR A 461 -1.35 -8.22 7.12
N LEU A 462 -1.82 -9.44 7.04
CA LEU A 462 -0.99 -10.64 7.25
C LEU A 462 -0.31 -11.11 5.96
N TYR A 463 -0.83 -10.67 4.83
CA TYR A 463 -0.33 -10.99 3.52
C TYR A 463 -0.18 -9.68 2.73
N TYR A 464 0.98 -9.20 2.48
CA TYR A 464 1.39 -8.24 1.45
C TYR A 464 0.30 -7.70 0.49
N ARG A 465 -0.97 -7.89 0.73
CA ARG A 465 -2.10 -7.50 -0.13
C ARG A 465 -2.65 -6.11 0.13
N SER A 466 -1.93 -5.25 0.79
CA SER A 466 -2.33 -3.84 0.81
C SER A 466 -2.20 -3.25 -0.60
N PRO A 467 -3.15 -2.43 -1.05
CA PRO A 467 -3.11 -1.81 -2.38
C PRO A 467 -1.86 -1.02 -2.71
N GLY A 468 -1.07 -0.60 -1.75
CA GLY A 468 0.24 0.04 -1.99
C GLY A 468 1.41 -0.93 -2.13
N ASN A 469 1.22 -2.20 -1.81
CA ASN A 469 2.31 -3.17 -1.74
C ASN A 469 2.48 -3.93 -3.06
N THR A 470 2.91 -3.24 -4.07
CA THR A 470 3.12 -3.84 -5.39
C THR A 470 4.51 -4.43 -5.57
N ASN A 471 5.48 -3.98 -4.78
CA ASN A 471 6.86 -4.41 -4.85
C ASN A 471 7.27 -5.15 -3.57
N TYR A 472 8.29 -5.95 -3.67
CA TYR A 472 8.94 -6.63 -2.57
C TYR A 472 10.43 -6.27 -2.56
N MET A 473 11.06 -6.42 -1.42
CA MET A 473 12.48 -6.17 -1.24
C MET A 473 12.93 -4.77 -1.68
N PRO A 474 12.45 -3.73 -1.00
CA PRO A 474 12.70 -2.35 -1.39
C PRO A 474 14.15 -1.91 -1.17
N TYR A 475 14.90 -2.65 -0.35
CA TYR A 475 16.23 -2.26 0.09
C TYR A 475 17.24 -3.33 -0.20
N ALA A 476 18.49 -2.95 -0.42
CA ALA A 476 19.57 -3.87 -0.73
C ALA A 476 20.74 -3.68 0.23
N VAL A 477 21.28 -4.77 0.72
CA VAL A 477 22.59 -4.77 1.38
C VAL A 477 23.63 -4.38 0.33
N ASN A 478 24.64 -3.61 0.73
CA ASN A 478 25.70 -3.15 -0.17
C ASN A 478 25.18 -2.39 -1.40
N SER A 479 24.12 -1.60 -1.26
CA SER A 479 23.52 -0.84 -2.36
C SER A 479 24.51 0.10 -3.07
N LYS A 480 25.57 0.51 -2.37
CA LYS A 480 26.67 1.30 -2.94
C LYS A 480 27.65 0.45 -3.77
N TYR A 481 27.78 -0.84 -3.42
CA TYR A 481 28.70 -1.78 -4.06
C TYR A 481 27.99 -3.09 -4.40
N PRO A 482 27.03 -3.08 -5.32
CA PRO A 482 26.12 -4.21 -5.54
C PRO A 482 26.81 -5.48 -6.07
N THR A 483 28.06 -5.39 -6.51
CA THR A 483 28.79 -6.52 -7.11
C THR A 483 30.04 -6.92 -6.35
N ALA A 484 30.41 -6.20 -5.29
CA ALA A 484 31.64 -6.45 -4.57
C ALA A 484 31.33 -7.01 -3.18
N SER A 485 31.87 -8.17 -2.83
CA SER A 485 32.10 -8.55 -1.45
C SER A 485 33.21 -7.67 -0.90
N THR A 486 32.92 -6.41 -0.69
CA THR A 486 33.89 -5.53 -0.04
C THR A 486 33.56 -5.55 1.43
N ASP A 487 34.50 -5.91 2.22
CA ASP A 487 34.57 -5.77 3.67
C ASP A 487 34.53 -4.26 4.03
N ALA A 488 33.40 -3.62 3.73
CA ALA A 488 33.33 -2.19 3.59
C ALA A 488 32.81 -1.46 4.84
N GLY A 489 32.11 -2.16 5.74
CA GLY A 489 31.48 -1.53 6.90
C GLY A 489 30.43 -0.49 6.48
N LEU A 490 29.38 -0.95 5.82
CA LEU A 490 28.32 -0.11 5.28
C LEU A 490 27.08 -0.17 6.18
N PHE A 491 26.80 0.91 6.88
CA PHE A 491 25.55 1.06 7.60
C PHE A 491 24.45 1.51 6.65
N ASN A 492 23.34 0.78 6.65
CA ASN A 492 22.17 1.08 5.85
C ASN A 492 21.20 1.91 6.68
N MET A 493 21.26 3.22 6.53
CA MET A 493 20.36 4.16 7.16
C MET A 493 19.03 4.17 6.40
N MET A 494 17.95 4.10 7.15
CA MET A 494 16.58 4.07 6.64
C MET A 494 15.85 5.31 7.11
N GLY A 495 16.19 6.47 6.51
CA GLY A 495 15.65 7.76 6.91
C GLY A 495 14.42 8.19 6.14
N GLY A 496 13.45 8.70 6.85
CA GLY A 496 12.21 9.28 6.33
C GLY A 496 11.60 10.25 7.34
N VAL A 497 10.35 10.65 7.11
CA VAL A 497 9.58 11.46 8.06
C VAL A 497 8.40 10.65 8.56
N TYR A 498 8.36 10.40 9.85
CA TYR A 498 7.28 9.68 10.51
C TYR A 498 6.36 10.66 11.26
N ASN A 499 5.10 10.73 10.83
CA ASN A 499 4.10 11.54 11.51
C ASN A 499 3.52 10.75 12.69
N VAL A 500 3.75 11.25 13.90
CA VAL A 500 3.37 10.57 15.15
C VAL A 500 1.86 10.63 15.37
N THR A 501 1.20 11.70 14.94
CA THR A 501 -0.25 11.85 15.06
C THR A 501 -0.98 10.87 14.12
N LEU A 502 -0.54 10.80 12.87
CA LEU A 502 -1.13 9.93 11.87
C LEU A 502 -0.67 8.47 11.98
N GLY A 503 0.43 8.22 12.70
CA GLY A 503 0.98 6.88 12.84
C GLY A 503 1.45 6.27 11.53
N LYS A 504 2.07 7.08 10.66
CA LYS A 504 2.58 6.64 9.37
C LYS A 504 3.74 7.50 8.85
N TRP A 505 4.43 6.98 7.85
CA TRP A 505 5.43 7.73 7.11
C TRP A 505 4.75 8.72 6.16
N THR A 506 5.02 10.02 6.30
CA THR A 506 4.62 11.08 5.37
C THR A 506 5.69 11.30 4.31
N THR A 507 6.95 11.03 4.65
CA THR A 507 8.01 10.81 3.68
C THR A 507 8.54 9.39 3.86
N ALA A 508 8.44 8.59 2.80
CA ALA A 508 8.89 7.21 2.80
C ALA A 508 10.36 7.09 3.18
N ARG A 509 10.71 6.03 3.91
CA ARG A 509 12.11 5.71 4.20
C ARG A 509 12.90 5.54 2.92
N LYS A 510 14.04 6.20 2.86
CA LYS A 510 15.00 6.08 1.77
C LYS A 510 16.29 5.48 2.30
N GLN A 511 16.77 4.44 1.65
CA GLN A 511 18.06 3.86 1.99
C GLN A 511 19.19 4.82 1.62
N VAL A 512 20.01 5.16 2.61
CA VAL A 512 21.27 5.88 2.44
C VAL A 512 22.38 5.07 3.07
N VAL A 513 23.41 4.76 2.28
CA VAL A 513 24.53 3.99 2.78
C VAL A 513 25.54 4.92 3.41
N VAL A 514 25.79 4.73 4.70
CA VAL A 514 26.78 5.45 5.47
C VAL A 514 28.03 4.60 5.58
N GLU A 515 29.15 5.10 5.05
CA GLU A 515 30.43 4.40 5.12
C GLU A 515 31.03 4.47 6.51
N MET A 516 31.13 3.33 7.16
CA MET A 516 31.74 3.17 8.48
C MET A 516 33.20 2.71 8.40
N VAL A 517 33.81 2.86 7.24
CA VAL A 517 35.19 2.41 6.97
C VAL A 517 36.24 3.31 7.57
N GLN A 518 35.92 4.56 7.85
CA GLN A 518 36.86 5.53 8.40
C GLN A 518 37.12 5.26 9.89
N ALA A 519 38.33 5.44 10.33
CA ALA A 519 38.66 5.36 11.76
C ALA A 519 37.93 6.40 12.60
N THR A 520 37.42 7.46 11.98
CA THR A 520 36.66 8.53 12.62
C THR A 520 35.14 8.30 12.64
N ALA A 521 34.66 7.21 12.03
CA ALA A 521 33.25 6.89 12.06
C ALA A 521 32.82 6.51 13.49
N THR A 522 31.95 7.30 14.08
CA THR A 522 31.44 7.16 15.45
C THR A 522 29.91 7.01 15.45
N ILE A 523 29.33 6.86 16.63
CA ILE A 523 27.86 6.85 16.78
C ILE A 523 27.23 8.12 16.21
N ASP A 524 27.88 9.26 16.32
CA ASP A 524 27.45 10.53 15.73
C ASP A 524 27.31 10.47 14.21
N SER A 525 28.14 9.64 13.55
CA SER A 525 28.02 9.41 12.11
C SER A 525 26.70 8.77 11.71
N LEU A 526 26.03 8.10 12.64
CA LEU A 526 24.73 7.47 12.47
C LEU A 526 23.61 8.37 12.95
N GLU A 527 23.72 8.93 14.17
CA GLU A 527 22.62 9.62 14.84
C GLU A 527 22.44 11.08 14.41
N LYS A 528 23.53 11.72 13.92
CA LYS A 528 23.51 13.10 13.43
C LYS A 528 23.60 13.22 11.91
N HIS A 529 23.47 12.11 11.21
CA HIS A 529 23.49 12.12 9.76
C HIS A 529 22.24 12.84 9.22
N GLU A 530 22.38 13.58 8.11
CA GLU A 530 21.28 14.35 7.51
C GLU A 530 20.08 13.50 7.07
N ALA A 531 20.32 12.23 6.74
CA ALA A 531 19.32 11.28 6.28
C ALA A 531 18.65 10.48 7.40
N VAL A 532 18.83 10.84 8.68
CA VAL A 532 18.17 10.13 9.79
C VAL A 532 16.65 10.27 9.75
N THR A 533 15.95 9.32 10.36
CA THR A 533 14.51 9.43 10.58
C THR A 533 14.19 10.67 11.41
N ARG A 534 13.17 11.39 11.00
CA ARG A 534 12.64 12.58 11.70
C ARG A 534 11.20 12.37 12.10
N LEU A 535 10.80 12.99 13.21
CA LEU A 535 9.41 12.99 13.65
C LEU A 535 8.72 14.29 13.22
N GLU A 536 7.46 14.13 12.89
CA GLU A 536 6.51 15.20 12.59
C GLU A 536 5.24 14.95 13.44
N TYR A 537 4.49 16.01 13.75
CA TYR A 537 3.32 15.96 14.64
C TYR A 537 2.07 16.46 13.96
#